data_32876abd49cf9b287b74f2a890d6e62f
#
_entry.id   32876abd49cf9b287b74f2a890d6e62f
#
_cell.length_a   1.000
_cell.length_b   1.000
_cell.length_c   1.000
_cell.angle_alpha   90.00
_cell.angle_beta   90.00
_cell.angle_gamma   90.00
#
_symmetry.space_group_name_H-M   'P 1'
#
loop_
_entity.id
_entity.type
_entity.pdbx_description
1 polymer ?
#
loop_
_entity_poly.entity_id
_entity_poly.type
_entity_poly.pdbx_seq_one_letter_code
_entity_poly.pdbx_strand_id
1 'polypeptide(L)'
;QRQMCIRDSARTAREFLAVSDAPSLLRELEPAQITSLEVSLAAAKGDELAKSVYDFTGEMLGAACADFATFCSPEAFVFFGGLTKAGDLIMKPIEDSYNRHVMNIFRGKPKFLVSTLDGSSAAVLGASAVGWEL
;
A
#
# COMPACT_ATOMS: atom_id res chain seq x y z
N GLN A 1 14.02 -5.54 -3.82
CA GLN A 1 14.30 -5.47 -2.36
C GLN A 1 14.24 -4.07 -1.74
N ARG A 2 13.85 -3.04 -2.46
CA ARG A 2 13.76 -1.66 -1.94
C ARG A 2 12.37 -1.24 -1.46
N GLN A 3 11.39 -2.13 -1.45
CA GLN A 3 9.99 -1.76 -1.26
C GLN A 3 9.36 -2.55 -0.12
N MET A 4 9.75 -2.22 1.09
CA MET A 4 8.98 -2.63 2.27
C MET A 4 8.04 -1.49 2.65
N CYS A 5 6.75 -1.68 2.37
CA CYS A 5 5.69 -0.67 2.34
C CYS A 5 5.60 0.29 3.56
N ILE A 6 5.97 -0.13 4.76
CA ILE A 6 5.85 0.71 5.96
C ILE A 6 6.95 1.77 6.06
N ARG A 7 8.19 1.41 5.68
CA ARG A 7 9.30 2.38 5.63
C ARG A 7 9.20 3.30 4.43
N ASP A 8 8.59 2.81 3.35
CA ASP A 8 8.49 3.56 2.11
C ASP A 8 7.48 4.70 2.19
N SER A 9 6.33 4.55 2.86
CA SER A 9 5.36 5.64 3.02
C SER A 9 5.98 6.84 3.75
N ALA A 10 6.69 6.60 4.85
CA ALA A 10 7.36 7.67 5.60
C ALA A 10 8.53 8.28 4.81
N ARG A 11 9.27 7.48 4.05
CA ARG A 11 10.35 7.94 3.18
C ARG A 11 9.79 8.74 2.02
N THR A 12 8.78 8.23 1.33
CA THR A 12 8.10 8.92 0.22
C THR A 12 7.50 10.25 0.67
N ALA A 13 6.89 10.28 1.88
CA ALA A 13 6.39 11.52 2.45
C ALA A 13 7.51 12.56 2.65
N ARG A 14 8.66 12.16 3.17
CA ARG A 14 9.83 13.05 3.34
C ARG A 14 10.38 13.52 2.00
N GLU A 15 10.45 12.65 1.01
CA GLU A 15 10.89 12.99 -0.35
C GLU A 15 9.91 13.99 -0.99
N PHE A 16 8.60 13.79 -0.85
CA PHE A 16 7.58 14.71 -1.35
C PHE A 16 7.63 16.07 -0.63
N LEU A 17 7.83 16.06 0.69
CA LEU A 17 8.02 17.30 1.47
C LEU A 17 9.27 18.09 1.05
N ALA A 18 10.32 17.40 0.61
CA ALA A 18 11.56 18.03 0.16
C ALA A 18 11.44 18.65 -1.25
N VAL A 19 10.58 18.11 -2.09
CA VAL A 19 10.43 18.54 -3.50
C VAL A 19 9.25 19.50 -3.69
N SER A 20 8.23 19.42 -2.84
CA SER A 20 7.00 20.23 -2.96
C SER A 20 6.93 21.25 -1.83
N ASP A 21 6.58 22.49 -2.13
CA ASP A 21 6.27 23.53 -1.13
C ASP A 21 4.80 23.54 -0.70
N ALA A 22 4.02 22.53 -1.11
CA ALA A 22 2.61 22.43 -0.78
C ALA A 22 2.39 22.42 0.75
N PRO A 23 1.33 23.09 1.24
CA PRO A 23 0.99 23.05 2.65
C PRO A 23 0.66 21.61 3.07
N SER A 24 1.21 21.18 4.20
CA SER A 24 0.98 19.84 4.74
C SER A 24 1.14 19.85 6.26
N LEU A 25 0.30 19.10 6.95
CA LEU A 25 0.39 18.88 8.39
C LEU A 25 1.70 18.17 8.79
N LEU A 26 2.30 17.43 7.85
CA LEU A 26 3.55 16.73 8.08
C LEU A 26 4.76 17.67 8.18
N ARG A 27 4.63 18.95 7.76
CA ARG A 27 5.71 19.95 7.91
C ARG A 27 5.91 20.44 9.35
N GLU A 28 4.88 20.26 10.18
CA GLU A 28 4.98 20.60 11.60
C GLU A 28 5.79 19.60 12.40
N LEU A 29 6.10 18.44 11.79
CA LEU A 29 6.86 17.36 12.41
C LEU A 29 8.32 17.38 11.94
N GLU A 30 9.22 17.04 12.84
CA GLU A 30 10.60 16.77 12.46
C GLU A 30 10.66 15.56 11.49
N PRO A 31 11.52 15.57 10.46
CA PRO A 31 11.60 14.49 9.49
C PRO A 31 11.78 13.09 10.10
N ALA A 32 12.43 13.00 11.26
CA ALA A 32 12.62 11.75 11.97
C ALA A 32 11.35 11.22 12.65
N GLN A 33 10.39 12.10 12.92
CA GLN A 33 9.11 11.77 13.57
C GLN A 33 8.03 11.37 12.57
N ILE A 34 8.24 11.62 11.28
CA ILE A 34 7.29 11.24 10.24
C ILE A 34 7.32 9.71 10.12
N THR A 35 6.29 9.07 10.66
CA THR A 35 6.05 7.64 10.55
C THR A 35 4.89 7.38 9.59
N SER A 36 4.69 6.11 9.19
CA SER A 36 3.51 5.74 8.39
C SER A 36 2.19 6.01 9.11
N LEU A 37 2.19 6.01 10.44
CA LEU A 37 1.02 6.39 11.24
C LEU A 37 0.68 7.87 11.06
N GLU A 38 1.68 8.75 11.16
CA GLU A 38 1.50 10.20 10.98
C GLU A 38 1.01 10.53 9.56
N VAL A 39 1.56 9.86 8.55
CA VAL A 39 1.08 9.99 7.16
C VAL A 39 -0.39 9.56 7.04
N SER A 40 -0.77 8.46 7.71
CA SER A 40 -2.16 8.00 7.73
C SER A 40 -3.10 9.00 8.40
N LEU A 41 -2.70 9.54 9.55
CA LEU A 41 -3.50 10.53 10.28
C LEU A 41 -3.64 11.85 9.49
N ALA A 42 -2.58 12.29 8.84
CA ALA A 42 -2.62 13.48 7.97
C ALA A 42 -3.55 13.27 6.76
N ALA A 43 -3.45 12.13 6.09
CA ALA A 43 -4.32 11.79 4.96
C ALA A 43 -5.80 11.72 5.38
N ALA A 44 -6.09 11.14 6.55
CA ALA A 44 -7.44 11.08 7.11
C ALA A 44 -8.01 12.48 7.43
N LYS A 45 -7.15 13.44 7.76
CA LYS A 45 -7.51 14.86 7.95
C LYS A 45 -7.65 15.64 6.66
N GLY A 46 -7.41 15.02 5.51
CA GLY A 46 -7.57 15.66 4.22
C GLY A 46 -6.29 16.26 3.63
N ASP A 47 -5.13 16.00 4.22
CA ASP A 47 -3.84 16.48 3.72
C ASP A 47 -3.54 15.92 2.32
N GLU A 48 -3.45 16.80 1.34
CA GLU A 48 -3.27 16.41 -0.07
C GLU A 48 -1.88 15.79 -0.34
N LEU A 49 -0.84 16.24 0.37
CA LEU A 49 0.48 15.64 0.22
C LEU A 49 0.49 14.21 0.80
N ALA A 50 -0.14 14.01 1.96
CA ALA A 50 -0.27 12.68 2.54
C ALA A 50 -1.11 11.75 1.68
N LYS A 51 -2.18 12.25 1.01
CA LYS A 51 -2.95 11.48 0.03
C LYS A 51 -2.10 11.09 -1.17
N SER A 52 -1.31 12.02 -1.72
CA SER A 52 -0.45 11.73 -2.86
C SER A 52 0.60 10.65 -2.57
N VAL A 53 1.02 10.48 -1.31
CA VAL A 53 1.87 9.36 -0.88
C VAL A 53 1.13 8.02 -1.01
N TYR A 54 -0.16 8.00 -0.67
CA TYR A 54 -0.99 6.79 -0.85
C TYR A 54 -1.26 6.50 -2.32
N ASP A 55 -1.51 7.52 -3.13
CA ASP A 55 -1.69 7.38 -4.58
C ASP A 55 -0.44 6.80 -5.23
N PHE A 56 0.73 7.34 -4.90
CA PHE A 56 2.02 6.82 -5.39
C PHE A 56 2.27 5.37 -4.95
N THR A 57 2.02 5.06 -3.69
CA THR A 57 2.18 3.71 -3.15
C THR A 57 1.21 2.73 -3.81
N GLY A 58 -0.04 3.15 -3.99
CA GLY A 58 -1.08 2.38 -4.67
C GLY A 58 -0.75 2.13 -6.14
N GLU A 59 -0.20 3.14 -6.84
CA GLU A 59 0.28 3.01 -8.21
C GLU A 59 1.34 1.92 -8.34
N MET A 60 2.35 1.93 -7.48
CA MET A 60 3.42 0.93 -7.49
C MET A 60 2.92 -0.48 -7.16
N LEU A 61 2.04 -0.59 -6.15
CA LEU A 61 1.48 -1.88 -5.74
C LEU A 61 0.54 -2.45 -6.80
N GLY A 62 -0.29 -1.62 -7.41
CA GLY A 62 -1.21 -2.05 -8.47
C GLY A 62 -0.46 -2.53 -9.71
N ALA A 63 0.59 -1.82 -10.12
CA ALA A 63 1.47 -2.25 -11.21
C ALA A 63 2.12 -3.61 -10.90
N ALA A 64 2.64 -3.80 -9.68
CA ALA A 64 3.20 -5.08 -9.26
C ALA A 64 2.15 -6.21 -9.26
N CYS A 65 0.93 -5.93 -8.81
CA CYS A 65 -0.17 -6.89 -8.90
C CYS A 65 -0.51 -7.27 -10.34
N ALA A 66 -0.42 -6.33 -11.29
CA ALA A 66 -0.63 -6.61 -12.71
C ALA A 66 0.45 -7.56 -13.27
N ASP A 67 1.71 -7.38 -12.87
CA ASP A 67 2.79 -8.29 -13.22
C ASP A 67 2.53 -9.69 -12.65
N PHE A 68 2.17 -9.79 -11.37
CA PHE A 68 1.83 -11.07 -10.75
C PHE A 68 0.61 -11.74 -11.38
N ALA A 69 -0.42 -10.99 -11.76
CA ALA A 69 -1.58 -11.54 -12.45
C ALA A 69 -1.20 -12.20 -13.77
N THR A 70 -0.25 -11.62 -14.48
CA THR A 70 0.27 -12.18 -15.74
C THR A 70 1.02 -13.51 -15.51
N PHE A 71 1.69 -13.64 -14.39
CA PHE A 71 2.49 -14.82 -14.02
C PHE A 71 1.65 -15.97 -13.47
N CYS A 72 0.74 -15.66 -12.53
CA CYS A 72 0.09 -16.65 -11.68
C CYS A 72 -1.41 -16.76 -11.91
N SER A 73 -2.04 -15.79 -12.60
CA SER A 73 -3.51 -15.70 -12.75
C SER A 73 -4.27 -15.91 -11.44
N PRO A 74 -3.98 -15.15 -10.38
CA PRO A 74 -4.57 -15.38 -9.08
C PRO A 74 -6.07 -15.07 -9.07
N GLU A 75 -6.83 -15.76 -8.22
CA GLU A 75 -8.25 -15.47 -8.01
C GLU A 75 -8.45 -14.24 -7.11
N ALA A 76 -7.47 -13.97 -6.23
CA ALA A 76 -7.50 -12.83 -5.33
C ALA A 76 -6.10 -12.38 -4.93
N PHE A 77 -5.96 -11.08 -4.66
CA PHE A 77 -4.85 -10.48 -3.92
C PHE A 77 -5.33 -10.18 -2.51
N VAL A 78 -4.68 -10.76 -1.51
CA VAL A 78 -5.00 -10.53 -0.11
C VAL A 78 -3.92 -9.64 0.52
N PHE A 79 -4.32 -8.44 0.92
CA PHE A 79 -3.44 -7.47 1.55
C PHE A 79 -3.54 -7.57 3.06
N PHE A 80 -2.41 -7.45 3.75
CA PHE A 80 -2.36 -7.42 5.21
C PHE A 80 -1.29 -6.45 5.72
N GLY A 81 -1.41 -6.06 6.97
CA GLY A 81 -0.44 -5.17 7.62
C GLY A 81 -0.96 -3.74 7.83
N GLY A 82 -0.08 -2.88 8.34
CA GLY A 82 -0.44 -1.52 8.77
C GLY A 82 -0.96 -0.62 7.65
N LEU A 83 -0.51 -0.83 6.42
CA LEU A 83 -0.91 -0.03 5.26
C LEU A 83 -2.41 -0.19 4.94
N THR A 84 -2.97 -1.40 5.14
CA THR A 84 -4.39 -1.68 4.87
C THR A 84 -5.35 -0.97 5.81
N LYS A 85 -4.85 -0.48 6.95
CA LYS A 85 -5.64 0.34 7.90
C LYS A 85 -6.08 1.67 7.31
N ALA A 86 -5.43 2.13 6.23
CA ALA A 86 -5.86 3.31 5.48
C ALA A 86 -7.13 3.06 4.62
N GLY A 87 -7.59 1.82 4.53
CA GLY A 87 -8.83 1.46 3.83
C GLY A 87 -8.81 1.89 2.37
N ASP A 88 -9.87 2.56 1.94
CA ASP A 88 -10.05 3.02 0.56
C ASP A 88 -8.95 3.98 0.07
N LEU A 89 -8.28 4.69 0.96
CA LEU A 89 -7.18 5.60 0.58
C LEU A 89 -6.03 4.87 -0.12
N ILE A 90 -5.83 3.59 0.17
CA ILE A 90 -4.81 2.77 -0.48
C ILE A 90 -5.41 1.74 -1.43
N MET A 91 -6.56 1.15 -1.09
CA MET A 91 -7.13 0.06 -1.89
C MET A 91 -7.61 0.54 -3.27
N LYS A 92 -8.26 1.70 -3.36
CA LYS A 92 -8.69 2.28 -4.65
C LYS A 92 -7.52 2.57 -5.59
N PRO A 93 -6.48 3.31 -5.18
CA PRO A 93 -5.29 3.51 -6.03
C PRO A 93 -4.65 2.21 -6.51
N ILE A 94 -4.61 1.16 -5.67
CA ILE A 94 -4.07 -0.16 -6.08
C ILE A 94 -4.94 -0.76 -7.19
N GLU A 95 -6.25 -0.79 -7.01
CA GLU A 95 -7.17 -1.40 -7.97
C GLU A 95 -7.20 -0.62 -9.30
N ASP A 96 -7.20 0.69 -9.23
CA ASP A 96 -7.16 1.57 -10.40
C ASP A 96 -5.85 1.39 -11.17
N SER A 97 -4.71 1.34 -10.49
CA SER A 97 -3.42 1.10 -11.10
C SER A 97 -3.34 -0.31 -11.70
N TYR A 98 -3.80 -1.33 -10.98
CA TYR A 98 -3.89 -2.68 -11.52
C TYR A 98 -4.66 -2.70 -12.85
N ASN A 99 -5.85 -2.12 -12.89
CA ASN A 99 -6.69 -2.11 -14.08
C ASN A 99 -6.10 -1.31 -15.26
N ARG A 100 -5.21 -0.35 -14.99
CA ARG A 100 -4.47 0.38 -16.04
C ARG A 100 -3.32 -0.43 -16.63
N HIS A 101 -2.61 -1.22 -15.81
CA HIS A 101 -1.39 -1.91 -16.20
C HIS A 101 -1.62 -3.33 -16.68
N VAL A 102 -2.66 -3.98 -16.20
CA VAL A 102 -2.92 -5.38 -16.52
C VAL A 102 -3.43 -5.56 -17.94
N MET A 103 -3.07 -6.68 -18.57
CA MET A 103 -3.65 -7.06 -19.85
C MET A 103 -5.17 -7.24 -19.75
N ASN A 104 -5.90 -6.85 -20.80
CA ASN A 104 -7.37 -6.86 -20.82
C ASN A 104 -8.00 -8.20 -20.41
N ILE A 105 -7.33 -9.32 -20.70
CA ILE A 105 -7.81 -10.68 -20.36
C ILE A 105 -7.86 -10.93 -18.83
N PHE A 106 -7.11 -10.18 -18.04
CA PHE A 106 -7.07 -10.29 -16.57
C PHE A 106 -7.80 -9.16 -15.85
N ARG A 107 -8.25 -8.13 -16.59
CA ARG A 107 -8.92 -6.96 -16.00
C ARG A 107 -10.19 -7.39 -15.26
N GLY A 108 -10.32 -6.94 -14.02
CA GLY A 108 -11.48 -7.22 -13.16
C GLY A 108 -11.64 -8.67 -12.71
N LYS A 109 -10.66 -9.56 -13.00
CA LYS A 109 -10.74 -10.96 -12.59
C LYS A 109 -10.37 -11.19 -11.13
N PRO A 110 -9.18 -10.77 -10.65
CA PRO A 110 -8.83 -11.02 -9.26
C PRO A 110 -9.62 -10.10 -8.32
N LYS A 111 -9.94 -10.63 -7.15
CA LYS A 111 -10.52 -9.85 -6.07
C LYS A 111 -9.41 -9.17 -5.27
N PHE A 112 -9.64 -7.93 -4.85
CA PHE A 112 -8.76 -7.21 -3.94
C PHE A 112 -9.35 -7.27 -2.54
N LEU A 113 -8.70 -7.99 -1.64
CA LEU A 113 -9.22 -8.30 -0.31
C LEU A 113 -8.25 -7.81 0.77
N VAL A 114 -8.79 -7.35 1.88
CA VAL A 114 -8.00 -7.05 3.07
C VAL A 114 -8.17 -8.21 4.06
N SER A 115 -7.06 -8.70 4.58
CA SER A 115 -7.06 -9.75 5.58
C SER A 115 -7.70 -9.26 6.87
N THR A 116 -8.52 -10.09 7.48
CA THR A 116 -9.08 -9.87 8.82
C THR A 116 -8.16 -10.31 9.94
N LEU A 117 -7.02 -10.94 9.62
CA LEU A 117 -6.03 -11.35 10.60
C LEU A 117 -5.20 -10.15 11.06
N ASP A 118 -4.90 -10.09 12.35
CA ASP A 118 -4.00 -9.08 12.90
C ASP A 118 -2.59 -9.24 12.34
N GLY A 119 -2.00 -8.13 11.89
CA GLY A 119 -0.81 -8.11 11.04
C GLY A 119 0.43 -8.83 11.60
N SER A 120 0.60 -8.89 12.94
CA SER A 120 1.70 -9.63 13.56
C SER A 120 1.48 -11.15 13.54
N SER A 121 0.23 -11.59 13.67
CA SER A 121 -0.14 -13.01 13.69
C SER A 121 -0.28 -13.59 12.28
N ALA A 122 -0.69 -12.78 11.30
CA ALA A 122 -0.93 -13.25 9.92
C ALA A 122 0.34 -13.80 9.26
N ALA A 123 1.48 -13.12 9.43
CA ALA A 123 2.76 -13.55 8.84
C ALA A 123 3.25 -14.86 9.47
N VAL A 124 3.12 -15.01 10.80
CA VAL A 124 3.52 -16.20 11.52
C VAL A 124 2.61 -17.38 11.17
N LEU A 125 1.28 -17.16 11.15
CA LEU A 125 0.32 -18.19 10.78
C LEU A 125 0.49 -18.64 9.33
N GLY A 126 0.73 -17.71 8.40
CA GLY A 126 0.99 -18.03 7.01
C GLY A 126 2.28 -18.84 6.83
N ALA A 127 3.35 -18.47 7.53
CA ALA A 127 4.60 -19.23 7.50
C ALA A 127 4.45 -20.63 8.14
N SER A 128 3.68 -20.75 9.22
CA SER A 128 3.44 -22.06 9.86
C SER A 128 2.57 -22.97 9.01
N ALA A 129 1.60 -22.41 8.27
CA ALA A 129 0.72 -23.19 7.39
C ALA A 129 1.48 -23.95 6.31
N VAL A 130 2.57 -23.37 5.78
CA VAL A 130 3.44 -24.05 4.80
C VAL A 130 4.10 -25.31 5.37
N GLY A 131 4.33 -25.35 6.68
CA GLY A 131 4.90 -26.53 7.36
C GLY A 131 3.89 -27.63 7.68
N TRP A 132 2.59 -27.39 7.50
CA TRP A 132 1.54 -28.38 7.80
C TRP A 132 1.21 -29.29 6.61
N GLU A 133 1.65 -28.91 5.41
CA GLU A 133 1.48 -29.71 4.19
C GLU A 133 2.65 -30.68 3.93
N LEU A 134 3.64 -30.72 4.85
CA LEU A 134 4.78 -31.64 4.82
C LEU A 134 4.60 -32.74 5.84
#